data_6997da7aa7efadd2173ab29ff22e5668
#
_entry.id   6997da7aa7efadd2173ab29ff22e5668
#
_cell.length_a   1.000
_cell.length_b   1.000
_cell.length_c   1.000
_cell.angle_alpha   90.00
_cell.angle_beta   90.00
_cell.angle_gamma   90.00
#
_symmetry.space_group_name_H-M   'P 1'
#
loop_
_entity.id
_entity.type
_entity.pdbx_description
1 polymer ?
#
loop_
_entity_poly.entity_id
_entity_poly.type
_entity_poly.pdbx_seq_one_letter_code
_entity_poly.pdbx_strand_id
1 'polypeptide(L)'
;MKTVTIFGSSIPEESTEVYQQAQQLGRRLAEAGFAVCNGGYGGLMEASARGAMESGGHTIGVTCDVWSGTPNRWIVEEVRTATFMERLLTLVERGDFYIVLPGGTGTLAELALVWEMMNKTSLSRSMGGRKPLLVMAPYWQPVIECLEQEVKLALGSNKTRMPAMDIVTMVHTVDEAVSHVVKEMQAGSH
;
A
#
# COMPACT_ATOMS: atom_id res chain seq x y z
N MET A 1 -7.59 0.80 16.00
CA MET A 1 -7.41 -0.27 14.99
C MET A 1 -6.32 0.19 14.04
N LYS A 2 -5.34 -0.65 13.74
CA LYS A 2 -4.28 -0.33 12.77
C LYS A 2 -4.81 -0.46 11.34
N THR A 3 -4.26 0.34 10.42
CA THR A 3 -4.71 0.43 9.03
C THR A 3 -3.63 -0.06 8.08
N VAL A 4 -4.00 -0.94 7.15
CA VAL A 4 -3.16 -1.31 6.00
C VAL A 4 -3.66 -0.57 4.77
N THR A 5 -2.82 0.30 4.20
CA THR A 5 -3.12 0.94 2.92
C THR A 5 -2.64 0.04 1.77
N ILE A 6 -3.55 -0.28 0.86
CA ILE A 6 -3.31 -1.14 -0.32
C ILE A 6 -3.35 -0.28 -1.57
N PHE A 7 -2.26 -0.29 -2.33
CA PHE A 7 -2.16 0.33 -3.65
C PHE A 7 -2.25 -0.73 -4.73
N GLY A 8 -2.92 -0.42 -5.83
CA GLY A 8 -3.06 -1.36 -6.93
C GLY A 8 -3.86 -0.81 -8.11
N SER A 9 -3.86 -1.56 -9.20
CA SER A 9 -4.53 -1.19 -10.45
C SER A 9 -6.05 -1.08 -10.29
N SER A 10 -6.64 -0.11 -11.00
CA SER A 10 -8.11 0.02 -11.15
C SER A 10 -8.68 -0.83 -12.30
N ILE A 11 -7.83 -1.55 -13.06
CA ILE A 11 -8.23 -2.21 -14.31
C ILE A 11 -8.72 -3.66 -14.11
N PRO A 12 -8.07 -4.50 -13.27
CA PRO A 12 -8.43 -5.92 -13.20
C PRO A 12 -9.90 -6.15 -12.86
N GLU A 13 -10.53 -7.07 -13.58
CA GLU A 13 -11.91 -7.49 -13.38
C GLU A 13 -12.00 -8.68 -12.43
N GLU A 14 -13.19 -8.92 -11.88
CA GLU A 14 -13.48 -9.94 -10.87
C GLU A 14 -13.06 -11.37 -11.30
N SER A 15 -13.06 -11.66 -12.59
CA SER A 15 -12.67 -12.96 -13.15
C SER A 15 -11.15 -13.22 -13.13
N THR A 16 -10.34 -12.20 -12.87
CA THR A 16 -8.88 -12.32 -12.94
C THR A 16 -8.28 -12.84 -11.63
N GLU A 17 -7.21 -13.63 -11.75
CA GLU A 17 -6.50 -14.17 -10.59
C GLU A 17 -5.98 -13.06 -9.67
N VAL A 18 -5.47 -11.97 -10.23
CA VAL A 18 -4.93 -10.85 -9.43
C VAL A 18 -6.04 -10.14 -8.64
N TYR A 19 -7.27 -10.06 -9.16
CA TYR A 19 -8.42 -9.54 -8.42
C TYR A 19 -8.77 -10.47 -7.26
N GLN A 20 -8.82 -11.78 -7.49
CA GLN A 20 -9.11 -12.77 -6.44
C GLN A 20 -8.04 -12.76 -5.34
N GLN A 21 -6.77 -12.61 -5.70
CA GLN A 21 -5.67 -12.44 -4.74
C GLN A 21 -5.84 -11.17 -3.90
N ALA A 22 -6.23 -10.05 -4.52
CA ALA A 22 -6.48 -8.80 -3.80
C ALA A 22 -7.70 -8.92 -2.86
N GLN A 23 -8.76 -9.63 -3.28
CA GLN A 23 -9.92 -9.92 -2.43
C GLN A 23 -9.52 -10.80 -1.25
N GLN A 24 -8.72 -11.84 -1.49
CA GLN A 24 -8.20 -12.70 -0.42
C GLN A 24 -7.33 -11.89 0.56
N LEU A 25 -6.48 -10.99 0.06
CA LEU A 25 -5.66 -10.12 0.91
C LEU A 25 -6.53 -9.27 1.84
N GLY A 26 -7.55 -8.58 1.30
CA GLY A 26 -8.47 -7.78 2.09
C GLY A 26 -9.18 -8.59 3.18
N ARG A 27 -9.68 -9.78 2.83
CA ARG A 27 -10.28 -10.74 3.77
C ARG A 27 -9.33 -11.07 4.91
N ARG A 28 -8.12 -11.54 4.60
CA ARG A 28 -7.14 -11.99 5.60
C ARG A 28 -6.67 -10.87 6.52
N LEU A 29 -6.55 -9.64 6.00
CA LEU A 29 -6.23 -8.47 6.81
C LEU A 29 -7.36 -8.12 7.77
N ALA A 30 -8.61 -8.17 7.33
CA ALA A 30 -9.77 -7.94 8.19
C ALA A 30 -9.89 -9.01 9.29
N GLU A 31 -9.71 -10.29 8.96
CA GLU A 31 -9.67 -11.40 9.91
C GLU A 31 -8.55 -11.24 10.95
N ALA A 32 -7.44 -10.60 10.57
CA ALA A 32 -6.33 -10.26 11.48
C ALA A 32 -6.56 -8.95 12.27
N GLY A 33 -7.71 -8.29 12.12
CA GLY A 33 -8.11 -7.11 12.91
C GLY A 33 -7.61 -5.77 12.36
N PHE A 34 -7.19 -5.71 11.08
CA PHE A 34 -6.80 -4.46 10.43
C PHE A 34 -7.97 -3.81 9.69
N ALA A 35 -7.96 -2.46 9.63
CA ALA A 35 -8.72 -1.74 8.63
C ALA A 35 -7.99 -1.79 7.30
N VAL A 36 -8.73 -1.83 6.19
CA VAL A 36 -8.20 -1.77 4.82
C VAL A 36 -8.48 -0.39 4.24
N CYS A 37 -7.43 0.34 3.87
CA CYS A 37 -7.51 1.62 3.18
C CYS A 37 -7.05 1.46 1.73
N ASN A 38 -7.73 2.12 0.80
CA ASN A 38 -7.32 2.17 -0.61
C ASN A 38 -7.91 3.40 -1.33
N GLY A 39 -7.73 3.49 -2.64
CA GLY A 39 -8.21 4.61 -3.44
C GLY A 39 -9.73 4.66 -3.67
N GLY A 40 -10.50 3.71 -3.18
CA GLY A 40 -11.96 3.73 -3.16
C GLY A 40 -12.66 3.38 -4.48
N TYR A 41 -11.95 3.18 -5.59
CA TYR A 41 -12.55 2.92 -6.92
C TYR A 41 -12.55 1.43 -7.28
N GLY A 42 -12.56 1.10 -8.58
CA GLY A 42 -12.63 -0.27 -9.10
C GLY A 42 -11.32 -1.06 -9.05
N GLY A 43 -11.31 -2.23 -9.67
CA GLY A 43 -10.15 -3.10 -9.80
C GLY A 43 -9.69 -3.67 -8.46
N LEU A 44 -8.38 -3.64 -8.21
CA LEU A 44 -7.80 -4.20 -6.98
C LEU A 44 -8.18 -3.43 -5.71
N MET A 45 -8.56 -2.14 -5.85
CA MET A 45 -9.13 -1.36 -4.75
C MET A 45 -10.49 -1.93 -4.33
N GLU A 46 -11.37 -2.17 -5.30
CA GLU A 46 -12.66 -2.82 -5.05
C GLU A 46 -12.49 -4.23 -4.48
N ALA A 47 -11.61 -5.03 -5.08
CA ALA A 47 -11.35 -6.40 -4.63
C ALA A 47 -10.92 -6.46 -3.16
N SER A 48 -9.94 -5.64 -2.77
CA SER A 48 -9.45 -5.62 -1.38
C SER A 48 -10.49 -5.10 -0.40
N ALA A 49 -11.27 -4.06 -0.77
CA ALA A 49 -12.37 -3.56 0.04
C ALA A 49 -13.49 -4.61 0.20
N ARG A 50 -13.85 -5.29 -0.89
CA ARG A 50 -14.84 -6.38 -0.88
C ARG A 50 -14.43 -7.49 0.07
N GLY A 51 -13.22 -8.01 -0.06
CA GLY A 51 -12.74 -9.08 0.79
C GLY A 51 -12.74 -8.71 2.27
N ALA A 52 -12.32 -7.49 2.60
CA ALA A 52 -12.35 -6.99 3.96
C ALA A 52 -13.78 -6.85 4.50
N MET A 53 -14.68 -6.24 3.72
CA MET A 53 -16.06 -6.01 4.12
C MET A 53 -16.86 -7.32 4.27
N GLU A 54 -16.69 -8.28 3.36
CA GLU A 54 -17.31 -9.61 3.45
C GLU A 54 -16.89 -10.40 4.69
N SER A 55 -15.75 -10.03 5.30
CA SER A 55 -15.24 -10.61 6.56
C SER A 55 -15.52 -9.74 7.79
N GLY A 56 -16.42 -8.76 7.67
CA GLY A 56 -16.80 -7.87 8.78
C GLY A 56 -15.76 -6.82 9.15
N GLY A 57 -14.76 -6.57 8.29
CA GLY A 57 -13.73 -5.56 8.48
C GLY A 57 -14.17 -4.14 8.15
N HIS A 58 -13.36 -3.16 8.57
CA HIS A 58 -13.56 -1.75 8.25
C HIS A 58 -12.78 -1.35 6.99
N THR A 59 -13.42 -0.62 6.09
CA THR A 59 -12.84 -0.20 4.81
C THR A 59 -12.87 1.32 4.65
N ILE A 60 -11.75 1.89 4.23
CA ILE A 60 -11.56 3.32 4.02
C ILE A 60 -11.22 3.55 2.55
N GLY A 61 -12.00 4.37 1.87
CA GLY A 61 -11.75 4.77 0.48
C GLY A 61 -11.35 6.23 0.40
N VAL A 62 -10.14 6.51 -0.08
CA VAL A 62 -9.68 7.88 -0.31
C VAL A 62 -9.97 8.28 -1.75
N THR A 63 -11.06 9.00 -1.95
CA THR A 63 -11.52 9.47 -3.27
C THR A 63 -11.04 10.88 -3.58
N CYS A 64 -11.25 11.34 -4.82
CA CYS A 64 -10.79 12.65 -5.27
C CYS A 64 -11.79 13.30 -6.20
N ASP A 65 -12.03 14.59 -6.04
CA ASP A 65 -12.94 15.40 -6.86
C ASP A 65 -12.48 15.56 -8.32
N VAL A 66 -11.19 15.30 -8.59
CA VAL A 66 -10.63 15.31 -9.95
C VAL A 66 -11.30 14.27 -10.86
N TRP A 67 -11.81 13.19 -10.27
CA TRP A 67 -12.54 12.14 -11.00
C TRP A 67 -14.01 12.15 -10.65
N SER A 68 -14.86 11.98 -11.64
CA SER A 68 -16.33 11.91 -11.48
C SER A 68 -16.82 10.59 -10.88
N GLY A 69 -15.93 9.69 -10.50
CA GLY A 69 -16.26 8.37 -9.95
C GLY A 69 -16.81 8.45 -8.51
N THR A 70 -17.80 7.62 -8.23
CA THR A 70 -18.23 7.34 -6.85
C THR A 70 -17.38 6.23 -6.25
N PRO A 71 -17.23 6.18 -4.91
CA PRO A 71 -16.56 5.06 -4.26
C PRO A 71 -17.30 3.75 -4.57
N ASN A 72 -16.57 2.64 -4.61
CA ASN A 72 -17.20 1.34 -4.76
C ASN A 72 -18.05 1.01 -3.52
N ARG A 73 -19.04 0.15 -3.69
CA ARG A 73 -20.07 -0.18 -2.65
C ARG A 73 -19.50 -0.85 -1.39
N TRP A 74 -18.25 -1.26 -1.40
CA TRP A 74 -17.59 -1.96 -0.29
C TRP A 74 -16.84 -1.00 0.64
N ILE A 75 -16.85 0.31 0.34
CA ILE A 75 -16.25 1.34 1.19
C ILE A 75 -17.25 1.78 2.25
N VAL A 76 -16.86 1.68 3.51
CA VAL A 76 -17.66 2.09 4.68
C VAL A 76 -17.36 3.53 5.06
N GLU A 77 -16.09 3.94 5.01
CA GLU A 77 -15.64 5.29 5.29
C GLU A 77 -15.06 5.93 4.02
N GLU A 78 -15.71 6.95 3.48
CA GLU A 78 -15.14 7.75 2.39
C GLU A 78 -14.38 8.94 2.95
N VAL A 79 -13.14 9.12 2.50
CA VAL A 79 -12.35 10.34 2.71
C VAL A 79 -12.17 11.01 1.37
N ARG A 80 -12.91 12.12 1.16
CA ARG A 80 -12.91 12.84 -0.11
C ARG A 80 -11.90 13.95 -0.08
N THR A 81 -11.08 14.05 -1.13
CA THR A 81 -10.02 15.05 -1.29
C THR A 81 -10.29 15.91 -2.52
N ALA A 82 -9.85 17.17 -2.50
CA ALA A 82 -10.07 18.09 -3.62
C ALA A 82 -9.07 17.88 -4.75
N THR A 83 -7.84 17.44 -4.44
CA THR A 83 -6.76 17.30 -5.42
C THR A 83 -6.11 15.92 -5.40
N PHE A 84 -5.46 15.56 -6.50
CA PHE A 84 -4.69 14.31 -6.59
C PHE A 84 -3.54 14.25 -5.57
N MET A 85 -2.88 15.37 -5.31
CA MET A 85 -1.78 15.42 -4.35
C MET A 85 -2.28 15.23 -2.91
N GLU A 86 -3.39 15.84 -2.54
CA GLU A 86 -4.03 15.60 -1.24
C GLU A 86 -4.42 14.14 -1.08
N ARG A 87 -4.97 13.52 -2.12
CA ARG A 87 -5.31 12.10 -2.10
C ARG A 87 -4.09 11.22 -1.83
N LEU A 88 -2.99 11.45 -2.54
CA LEU A 88 -1.76 10.69 -2.33
C LEU A 88 -1.25 10.82 -0.89
N LEU A 89 -1.21 12.04 -0.36
CA LEU A 89 -0.77 12.29 1.02
C LEU A 89 -1.72 11.64 2.03
N THR A 90 -3.03 11.76 1.83
CA THR A 90 -4.04 11.16 2.71
C THR A 90 -3.91 9.64 2.75
N LEU A 91 -3.70 8.98 1.60
CA LEU A 91 -3.46 7.54 1.53
C LEU A 91 -2.22 7.11 2.35
N VAL A 92 -1.16 7.91 2.27
CA VAL A 92 0.07 7.66 3.01
C VAL A 92 -0.12 7.93 4.52
N GLU A 93 -0.80 8.99 4.90
CA GLU A 93 -1.05 9.34 6.30
C GLU A 93 -1.94 8.30 7.01
N ARG A 94 -2.95 7.77 6.32
CA ARG A 94 -3.89 6.80 6.86
C ARG A 94 -3.27 5.43 7.13
N GLY A 95 -2.24 5.03 6.40
CA GLY A 95 -1.60 3.72 6.55
C GLY A 95 -0.66 3.64 7.75
N ASP A 96 -0.77 2.58 8.52
CA ASP A 96 0.29 2.12 9.44
C ASP A 96 1.22 1.13 8.73
N PHE A 97 0.72 0.45 7.70
CA PHE A 97 1.40 -0.49 6.82
C PHE A 97 0.99 -0.24 5.38
N TYR A 98 1.85 -0.58 4.44
CA TYR A 98 1.58 -0.43 3.02
C TYR A 98 1.82 -1.74 2.27
N ILE A 99 0.88 -2.11 1.39
CA ILE A 99 1.02 -3.24 0.49
C ILE A 99 0.75 -2.77 -0.94
N VAL A 100 1.69 -3.04 -1.83
CA VAL A 100 1.63 -2.60 -3.23
C VAL A 100 1.41 -3.81 -4.13
N LEU A 101 0.19 -3.91 -4.65
CA LEU A 101 -0.24 -4.89 -5.64
C LEU A 101 0.19 -4.46 -7.05
N PRO A 102 0.11 -5.33 -8.06
CA PRO A 102 0.36 -4.95 -9.45
C PRO A 102 -0.46 -3.73 -9.87
N GLY A 103 0.17 -2.81 -10.62
CA GLY A 103 -0.52 -1.59 -11.03
C GLY A 103 0.26 -0.76 -12.05
N GLY A 104 -0.34 0.33 -12.49
CA GLY A 104 0.22 1.26 -13.45
C GLY A 104 0.99 2.42 -12.80
N THR A 105 1.08 3.53 -13.55
CA THR A 105 1.80 4.75 -13.14
C THR A 105 1.23 5.40 -11.87
N GLY A 106 -0.09 5.30 -11.63
CA GLY A 106 -0.72 5.77 -10.39
C GLY A 106 -0.20 5.00 -9.19
N THR A 107 -0.18 3.67 -9.29
CA THR A 107 0.37 2.80 -8.23
C THR A 107 1.88 2.99 -8.06
N LEU A 108 2.61 3.24 -9.16
CA LEU A 108 4.03 3.59 -9.08
C LEU A 108 4.26 4.93 -8.34
N ALA A 109 3.41 5.92 -8.56
CA ALA A 109 3.48 7.20 -7.84
C ALA A 109 3.23 7.02 -6.33
N GLU A 110 2.25 6.18 -5.96
CA GLU A 110 1.95 5.82 -4.59
C GLU A 110 3.13 5.07 -3.93
N LEU A 111 3.69 4.08 -4.61
CA LEU A 111 4.88 3.35 -4.17
C LEU A 111 6.08 4.29 -3.97
N ALA A 112 6.37 5.13 -4.97
CA ALA A 112 7.51 6.03 -4.93
C ALA A 112 7.39 7.06 -3.80
N LEU A 113 6.18 7.58 -3.57
CA LEU A 113 5.92 8.53 -2.48
C LEU A 113 6.16 7.88 -1.11
N VAL A 114 5.56 6.71 -0.86
CA VAL A 114 5.77 5.99 0.42
C VAL A 114 7.24 5.65 0.60
N TRP A 115 7.89 5.15 -0.45
CA TRP A 115 9.31 4.79 -0.39
C TRP A 115 10.17 6.00 -0.03
N GLU A 116 9.97 7.14 -0.69
CA GLU A 116 10.73 8.36 -0.38
C GLU A 116 10.45 8.88 1.04
N MET A 117 9.20 8.80 1.50
CA MET A 117 8.83 9.15 2.88
C MET A 117 9.54 8.26 3.90
N MET A 118 9.70 6.97 3.62
CA MET A 118 10.41 6.02 4.51
C MET A 118 11.93 6.15 4.40
N ASN A 119 12.44 6.54 3.24
CA ASN A 119 13.88 6.68 2.97
C ASN A 119 14.52 7.81 3.79
N LYS A 120 13.80 8.92 3.97
CA LYS A 120 14.32 10.09 4.68
C LYS A 120 13.87 10.13 6.13
N THR A 121 14.81 10.07 7.06
CA THR A 121 14.53 10.07 8.50
C THR A 121 13.69 11.27 8.95
N SER A 122 13.88 12.46 8.35
CA SER A 122 13.09 13.65 8.66
C SER A 122 11.63 13.47 8.26
N LEU A 123 11.35 12.89 7.09
CA LEU A 123 10.01 12.65 6.60
C LEU A 123 9.35 11.50 7.38
N SER A 124 10.05 10.39 7.61
CA SER A 124 9.47 9.29 8.37
C SER A 124 9.12 9.69 9.81
N ARG A 125 9.90 10.55 10.46
CA ARG A 125 9.59 11.10 11.80
C ARG A 125 8.30 11.90 11.82
N SER A 126 8.02 12.71 10.80
CA SER A 126 6.75 13.46 10.72
C SER A 126 5.53 12.55 10.61
N MET A 127 5.72 11.30 10.19
CA MET A 127 4.68 10.27 10.07
C MET A 127 4.63 9.29 11.26
N GLY A 128 5.32 9.59 12.36
CA GLY A 128 5.37 8.71 13.53
C GLY A 128 6.41 7.59 13.45
N GLY A 129 7.34 7.67 12.51
CA GLY A 129 8.42 6.69 12.31
C GLY A 129 8.32 5.96 10.95
N ARG A 130 9.23 5.01 10.76
CA ARG A 130 9.17 4.13 9.58
C ARG A 130 8.02 3.15 9.70
N LYS A 131 7.32 2.97 8.59
CA LYS A 131 6.20 2.03 8.46
C LYS A 131 6.56 0.96 7.44
N PRO A 132 6.21 -0.30 7.66
CA PRO A 132 6.50 -1.37 6.71
C PRO A 132 5.87 -1.13 5.34
N LEU A 133 6.69 -1.29 4.30
CA LEU A 133 6.31 -1.18 2.90
C LEU A 133 6.58 -2.51 2.20
N LEU A 134 5.51 -3.20 1.82
CA LEU A 134 5.56 -4.49 1.14
C LEU A 134 5.17 -4.34 -0.32
N VAL A 135 5.85 -5.05 -1.22
CA VAL A 135 5.50 -5.10 -2.64
C VAL A 135 5.31 -6.53 -3.10
N MET A 136 4.28 -6.76 -3.92
CA MET A 136 4.04 -8.08 -4.50
C MET A 136 5.05 -8.38 -5.63
N ALA A 137 5.89 -9.36 -5.40
CA ALA A 137 6.77 -9.95 -6.41
C ALA A 137 5.99 -11.00 -7.26
N PRO A 138 6.41 -11.26 -8.50
CA PRO A 138 7.58 -10.67 -9.16
C PRO A 138 7.32 -9.32 -9.85
N TYR A 139 6.09 -8.80 -9.81
CA TYR A 139 5.66 -7.64 -10.62
C TYR A 139 6.54 -6.40 -10.39
N TRP A 140 6.78 -6.03 -9.13
CA TRP A 140 7.57 -4.83 -8.78
C TRP A 140 9.07 -5.08 -8.69
N GLN A 141 9.52 -6.32 -8.71
CA GLN A 141 10.93 -6.67 -8.57
C GLN A 141 11.85 -5.93 -9.55
N PRO A 142 11.56 -5.82 -10.88
CA PRO A 142 12.44 -5.10 -11.81
C PRO A 142 12.58 -3.61 -11.48
N VAL A 143 11.53 -2.97 -10.94
CA VAL A 143 11.55 -1.56 -10.54
C VAL A 143 12.42 -1.37 -9.31
N ILE A 144 12.27 -2.25 -8.29
CA ILE A 144 13.07 -2.22 -7.07
C ILE A 144 14.55 -2.45 -7.40
N GLU A 145 14.87 -3.45 -8.22
CA GLU A 145 16.25 -3.75 -8.62
C GLU A 145 16.89 -2.63 -9.44
N CYS A 146 16.10 -1.97 -10.31
CA CYS A 146 16.58 -0.82 -11.07
C CYS A 146 16.97 0.35 -10.14
N LEU A 147 16.12 0.67 -9.16
CA LEU A 147 16.39 1.76 -8.21
C LEU A 147 17.50 1.41 -7.22
N GLU A 148 17.69 0.13 -6.88
CA GLU A 148 18.84 -0.33 -6.08
C GLU A 148 20.18 -0.08 -6.77
N GLN A 149 20.21 -0.07 -8.10
CA GLN A 149 21.44 0.24 -8.85
C GLN A 149 21.88 1.70 -8.67
N GLU A 150 20.95 2.63 -8.45
CA GLU A 150 21.29 4.05 -8.18
C GLU A 150 22.13 4.19 -6.90
N VAL A 151 21.79 3.42 -5.87
CA VAL A 151 22.58 3.38 -4.62
C VAL A 151 24.02 2.93 -4.89
N LYS A 152 24.20 1.94 -5.79
CA LYS A 152 25.53 1.45 -6.19
C LYS A 152 26.32 2.48 -6.99
N LEU A 153 25.65 3.31 -7.81
CA LEU A 153 26.30 4.41 -8.54
C LEU A 153 26.79 5.52 -7.60
N ALA A 154 26.13 5.69 -6.47
CA ALA A 154 26.48 6.69 -5.46
C ALA A 154 27.56 6.24 -4.47
N LEU A 155 28.14 5.04 -4.61
CA LEU A 155 29.17 4.49 -3.75
C LEU A 155 30.49 5.28 -3.86
N GLY A 156 30.57 6.35 -3.14
CA GLY A 156 31.80 7.16 -2.98
C GLY A 156 31.60 8.45 -2.21
N SER A 157 30.38 8.96 -2.08
CA SER A 157 30.18 10.31 -1.58
C SER A 157 29.05 10.57 -0.61
N ASN A 158 28.06 9.69 -0.44
CA ASN A 158 26.96 10.05 0.45
C ASN A 158 26.25 8.83 1.07
N LYS A 159 26.50 8.60 2.35
CA LYS A 159 25.87 7.55 3.18
C LYS A 159 24.41 7.87 3.60
N THR A 160 23.72 8.79 2.96
CA THR A 160 22.42 9.28 3.41
C THR A 160 21.23 8.50 2.85
N ARG A 161 21.44 7.67 1.82
CA ARG A 161 20.39 6.81 1.27
C ARG A 161 20.53 5.38 1.79
N MET A 162 19.40 4.81 2.19
CA MET A 162 19.34 3.41 2.56
C MET A 162 19.21 2.54 1.31
N PRO A 163 19.79 1.32 1.33
CA PRO A 163 19.49 0.32 0.32
C PRO A 163 17.97 0.10 0.18
N ALA A 164 17.50 -0.11 -1.04
CA ALA A 164 16.08 -0.33 -1.31
C ALA A 164 15.50 -1.48 -0.48
N MET A 165 16.25 -2.55 -0.34
CA MET A 165 15.86 -3.75 0.41
C MET A 165 15.79 -3.54 1.94
N ASP A 166 16.33 -2.45 2.46
CA ASP A 166 16.18 -2.06 3.87
C ASP A 166 14.87 -1.30 4.13
N ILE A 167 14.17 -0.90 3.06
CA ILE A 167 12.93 -0.11 3.12
C ILE A 167 11.75 -0.91 2.58
N VAL A 168 11.96 -1.62 1.47
CA VAL A 168 10.93 -2.36 0.74
C VAL A 168 11.09 -3.85 0.98
N THR A 169 10.04 -4.49 1.47
CA THR A 169 9.99 -5.94 1.62
C THR A 169 9.25 -6.56 0.45
N MET A 170 9.91 -7.43 -0.31
CA MET A 170 9.25 -8.21 -1.36
C MET A 170 8.54 -9.41 -0.75
N VAL A 171 7.28 -9.63 -1.15
CA VAL A 171 6.46 -10.79 -0.75
C VAL A 171 5.86 -11.46 -1.99
N HIS A 172 5.73 -12.77 -1.96
CA HIS A 172 5.28 -13.56 -3.12
C HIS A 172 3.84 -14.03 -3.01
N THR A 173 3.30 -14.08 -1.79
CA THR A 173 1.96 -14.57 -1.53
C THR A 173 1.19 -13.65 -0.60
N VAL A 174 -0.13 -13.78 -0.62
CA VAL A 174 -1.03 -13.09 0.32
C VAL A 174 -0.70 -13.47 1.77
N ASP A 175 -0.42 -14.75 2.01
CA ASP A 175 -0.11 -15.25 3.35
C ASP A 175 1.21 -14.68 3.89
N GLU A 176 2.24 -14.55 3.04
CA GLU A 176 3.49 -13.87 3.41
C GLU A 176 3.23 -12.40 3.79
N ALA A 177 2.45 -11.67 2.96
CA ALA A 177 2.14 -10.27 3.21
C ALA A 177 1.42 -10.09 4.55
N VAL A 178 0.37 -10.87 4.81
CA VAL A 178 -0.40 -10.80 6.05
C VAL A 178 0.45 -11.20 7.26
N SER A 179 1.23 -12.28 7.15
CA SER A 179 2.10 -12.74 8.23
C SER A 179 3.14 -11.69 8.61
N HIS A 180 3.70 -10.98 7.61
CA HIS A 180 4.66 -9.90 7.85
C HIS A 180 4.01 -8.74 8.61
N VAL A 181 2.84 -8.27 8.16
CA VAL A 181 2.10 -7.17 8.80
C VAL A 181 1.73 -7.52 10.26
N VAL A 182 1.25 -8.74 10.50
CA VAL A 182 0.91 -9.21 11.85
C VAL A 182 2.14 -9.24 12.77
N LYS A 183 3.27 -9.75 12.27
CA LYS A 183 4.53 -9.79 13.01
C LYS A 183 5.03 -8.39 13.39
N GLU A 184 5.02 -7.46 12.45
CA GLU A 184 5.43 -6.07 12.69
C GLU A 184 4.51 -5.36 13.68
N MET A 185 3.19 -5.60 13.62
CA MET A 185 2.25 -5.07 14.60
C MET A 185 2.59 -5.54 16.02
N GLN A 186 2.93 -6.82 16.19
CA GLN A 186 3.28 -7.39 17.49
C GLN A 186 4.60 -6.83 18.02
N ALA A 187 5.59 -6.64 17.15
CA ALA A 187 6.89 -6.09 17.51
C ALA A 187 6.82 -4.61 17.94
N GLY A 188 5.92 -3.82 17.36
CA GLY A 188 5.73 -2.40 17.71
C GLY A 188 4.88 -2.16 18.96
N SER A 189 4.36 -3.22 19.60
CA SER A 189 3.52 -3.13 20.82
C SER A 189 4.33 -3.25 22.11
N HIS A 190 5.67 -3.28 22.02
CA HIS A 190 6.62 -3.29 23.14
C HIS A 190 7.46 -2.01 23.12
#